data_9d985da01fdd50582bceee4df3d734c1
#
_entry.id   9d985da01fdd50582bceee4df3d734c1
#
_cell.length_a   1.000
_cell.length_b   1.000
_cell.length_c   1.000
_cell.angle_alpha   90.00
_cell.angle_beta   90.00
_cell.angle_gamma   90.00
#
_symmetry.space_group_name_H-M   'P 1'
#
loop_
_entity.id
_entity.type
_entity.pdbx_description
1 polymer ?
#
loop_
_entity_poly.entity_id
_entity_poly.type
_entity_poly.pdbx_seq_one_letter_code
_entity_poly.pdbx_strand_id
1 'polypeptide(L)'
;MTDPQEGASAAEGGRPQDVHTAGPSGGDGTMPLELPRATADELQRLELARTLLLKVHRALLEAERVRYEKARGRIENNSAFLQLVINDPWFDWLRPMAQMVLLIDERTSDKKAPVGSAEARSLFARARDMLKADPDGDAFQRLFADALQHSPTLAVIARQVSMVLHG
;
A
#
# COMPACT_ATOMS: atom_id res chain seq x y z
N MET A 1 77.21 10.99 -44.28
CA MET A 1 78.44 10.46 -43.72
C MET A 1 77.98 9.34 -42.78
N THR A 2 78.11 8.19 -43.39
CA THR A 2 78.61 6.92 -42.94
C THR A 2 77.68 6.07 -42.06
N ASP A 3 77.01 5.14 -42.73
CA ASP A 3 76.82 3.75 -42.37
C ASP A 3 78.10 3.10 -41.91
N PRO A 4 78.24 1.92 -41.33
CA PRO A 4 77.40 0.73 -41.54
C PRO A 4 77.29 -0.27 -40.34
N GLN A 5 76.51 -1.32 -40.62
CA GLN A 5 76.71 -2.76 -40.46
C GLN A 5 76.52 -3.40 -39.09
N GLU A 6 75.64 -4.30 -39.11
CA GLU A 6 75.67 -5.78 -39.36
C GLU A 6 75.94 -6.61 -38.09
N GLY A 7 75.15 -7.60 -37.94
CA GLY A 7 75.42 -8.70 -37.04
C GLY A 7 74.17 -9.58 -36.82
N ALA A 8 74.02 -10.49 -37.78
CA ALA A 8 73.06 -11.60 -37.71
C ALA A 8 73.47 -12.63 -36.64
N SER A 9 72.55 -13.35 -36.06
CA SER A 9 72.50 -14.81 -36.05
C SER A 9 71.37 -15.37 -35.15
N ALA A 10 70.59 -16.12 -35.75
CA ALA A 10 69.80 -17.26 -35.51
C ALA A 10 70.07 -18.11 -34.24
N ALA A 11 69.08 -18.63 -33.64
CA ALA A 11 68.76 -20.03 -33.34
C ALA A 11 67.55 -20.13 -32.43
N GLU A 12 66.50 -20.69 -32.92
CA GLU A 12 65.87 -21.98 -32.59
C GLU A 12 65.40 -22.19 -31.12
N GLY A 13 64.21 -22.57 -31.04
CA GLY A 13 63.81 -23.67 -30.16
C GLY A 13 62.89 -23.31 -29.00
N GLY A 14 61.65 -23.75 -29.09
CA GLY A 14 60.92 -24.03 -27.92
C GLY A 14 59.49 -23.43 -27.84
N ARG A 15 58.59 -24.03 -28.58
CA ARG A 15 57.17 -24.13 -28.02
C ARG A 15 57.30 -25.05 -26.82
N PRO A 16 56.55 -24.70 -25.73
CA PRO A 16 55.48 -25.54 -25.36
C PRO A 16 54.22 -24.78 -24.96
N GLN A 17 53.12 -25.26 -25.45
CA GLN A 17 51.90 -25.72 -24.76
C GLN A 17 51.05 -24.68 -24.05
N ASP A 18 49.95 -24.51 -24.72
CA ASP A 18 48.61 -24.28 -24.19
C ASP A 18 48.46 -24.58 -22.71
N VAL A 19 48.26 -23.53 -21.92
CA VAL A 19 47.55 -23.63 -20.65
C VAL A 19 46.30 -22.77 -20.79
N HIS A 20 45.24 -23.45 -21.24
CA HIS A 20 43.89 -23.01 -21.09
C HIS A 20 43.60 -22.86 -19.56
N THR A 21 43.83 -21.71 -19.04
CA THR A 21 43.20 -21.32 -17.76
C THR A 21 41.85 -20.76 -18.10
N ALA A 22 40.88 -21.66 -18.17
CA ALA A 22 39.49 -21.31 -18.09
C ALA A 22 39.27 -20.64 -16.72
N GLY A 23 39.24 -19.32 -16.70
CA GLY A 23 38.73 -18.58 -15.59
C GLY A 23 37.25 -18.96 -15.38
N PRO A 24 36.81 -19.22 -14.15
CA PRO A 24 35.39 -19.41 -13.92
C PRO A 24 34.70 -18.10 -14.28
N SER A 25 33.92 -18.16 -15.34
CA SER A 25 32.91 -17.17 -15.64
C SER A 25 31.90 -17.19 -14.48
N GLY A 26 32.24 -16.45 -13.45
CA GLY A 26 31.31 -16.12 -12.39
C GLY A 26 30.24 -15.23 -13.00
N GLY A 27 29.28 -15.87 -13.64
CA GLY A 27 27.97 -15.26 -13.86
C GLY A 27 27.39 -15.01 -12.49
N ASP A 28 27.59 -13.80 -11.99
CA ASP A 28 26.83 -13.28 -10.89
C ASP A 28 25.38 -13.12 -11.39
N GLY A 29 24.72 -14.25 -11.42
CA GLY A 29 23.29 -14.36 -11.64
C GLY A 29 22.56 -13.86 -10.41
N THR A 30 22.74 -12.58 -10.07
CA THR A 30 21.81 -11.89 -9.20
C THR A 30 20.51 -11.75 -9.97
N MET A 31 19.72 -12.84 -9.99
CA MET A 31 18.32 -12.78 -10.36
C MET A 31 17.71 -11.68 -9.52
N PRO A 32 17.09 -10.64 -10.10
CA PRO A 32 16.30 -9.71 -9.32
C PRO A 32 15.33 -10.53 -8.48
N LEU A 33 15.38 -10.40 -7.16
CA LEU A 33 14.38 -10.98 -6.27
C LEU A 33 13.06 -10.32 -6.65
N GLU A 34 12.36 -10.89 -7.62
CA GLU A 34 10.99 -10.48 -7.93
C GLU A 34 10.17 -10.71 -6.66
N LEU A 35 9.83 -9.63 -6.01
CA LEU A 35 8.95 -9.69 -4.84
C LEU A 35 7.65 -10.37 -5.27
N PRO A 36 7.16 -11.36 -4.48
CA PRO A 36 5.99 -12.12 -4.85
C PRO A 36 4.78 -11.19 -5.00
N ARG A 37 4.10 -11.30 -6.11
CA ARG A 37 2.85 -10.58 -6.38
C ARG A 37 1.77 -11.05 -5.43
N ALA A 38 0.82 -10.18 -5.13
CA ALA A 38 -0.37 -10.56 -4.38
C ALA A 38 -1.14 -11.65 -5.15
N THR A 39 -1.65 -12.63 -4.42
CA THR A 39 -2.49 -13.68 -4.98
C THR A 39 -3.85 -13.12 -5.40
N ALA A 40 -4.57 -13.86 -6.25
CA ALA A 40 -5.93 -13.49 -6.65
C ALA A 40 -6.86 -13.35 -5.43
N ASP A 41 -6.69 -14.22 -4.43
CA ASP A 41 -7.44 -14.18 -3.17
C ASP A 41 -7.10 -12.92 -2.35
N GLU A 42 -5.82 -12.56 -2.20
CA GLU A 42 -5.41 -11.33 -1.53
C GLU A 42 -5.99 -10.08 -2.21
N LEU A 43 -5.99 -10.04 -3.55
CA LEU A 43 -6.57 -8.94 -4.31
C LEU A 43 -8.08 -8.86 -4.14
N GLN A 44 -8.79 -9.98 -4.23
CA GLN A 44 -10.23 -10.03 -4.01
C GLN A 44 -10.61 -9.58 -2.59
N ARG A 45 -9.83 -9.99 -1.59
CA ARG A 45 -10.01 -9.54 -0.20
C ARG A 45 -9.75 -8.05 -0.03
N LEU A 46 -8.75 -7.47 -0.71
CA LEU A 46 -8.51 -6.02 -0.70
C LEU A 46 -9.71 -5.25 -1.28
N GLU A 47 -10.26 -5.72 -2.41
CA GLU A 47 -11.45 -5.12 -3.02
C GLU A 47 -12.68 -5.19 -2.10
N LEU A 48 -12.87 -6.34 -1.44
CA LEU A 48 -13.95 -6.49 -0.47
C LEU A 48 -13.74 -5.58 0.75
N ALA A 49 -12.52 -5.51 1.27
CA ALA A 49 -12.15 -4.61 2.37
C ALA A 49 -12.40 -3.15 1.98
N ARG A 50 -11.98 -2.70 0.78
CA ARG A 50 -12.27 -1.36 0.27
C ARG A 50 -13.77 -1.06 0.25
N THR A 51 -14.55 -1.98 -0.30
CA THR A 51 -16.01 -1.83 -0.40
C THR A 51 -16.65 -1.70 0.98
N LEU A 52 -16.22 -2.50 1.94
CA LEU A 52 -16.75 -2.46 3.31
C LEU A 52 -16.28 -1.22 4.07
N LEU A 53 -15.02 -0.79 3.92
CA LEU A 53 -14.50 0.46 4.47
C LEU A 53 -15.29 1.67 3.95
N LEU A 54 -15.64 1.68 2.66
CA LEU A 54 -16.48 2.72 2.09
C LEU A 54 -17.89 2.74 2.71
N LYS A 55 -18.46 1.58 3.03
CA LYS A 55 -19.75 1.48 3.75
C LYS A 55 -19.63 2.02 5.17
N VAL A 56 -18.55 1.69 5.89
CA VAL A 56 -18.28 2.25 7.23
C VAL A 56 -18.13 3.76 7.14
N HIS A 57 -17.33 4.27 6.22
CA HIS A 57 -17.13 5.71 6.02
C HIS A 57 -18.44 6.45 5.77
N ARG A 58 -19.29 5.90 4.89
CA ARG A 58 -20.62 6.48 4.61
C ARG A 58 -21.51 6.48 5.86
N ALA A 59 -21.52 5.41 6.65
CA ALA A 59 -22.29 5.33 7.87
C ALA A 59 -21.80 6.35 8.93
N LEU A 60 -20.49 6.55 9.03
CA LEU A 60 -19.89 7.57 9.90
C LEU A 60 -20.25 8.99 9.45
N LEU A 61 -20.17 9.27 8.15
CA LEU A 61 -20.54 10.57 7.59
C LEU A 61 -22.02 10.89 7.90
N GLU A 62 -22.91 9.93 7.76
CA GLU A 62 -24.34 10.14 8.05
C GLU A 62 -24.57 10.35 9.56
N ALA A 63 -23.89 9.60 10.41
CA ALA A 63 -23.96 9.80 11.85
C ALA A 63 -23.47 11.21 12.25
N GLU A 64 -22.34 11.65 11.70
CA GLU A 64 -21.79 12.98 11.94
C GLU A 64 -22.67 14.10 11.36
N ARG A 65 -23.30 13.87 10.22
CA ARG A 65 -24.31 14.80 9.68
C ARG A 65 -25.43 15.07 10.69
N VAL A 66 -25.99 14.00 11.25
CA VAL A 66 -27.06 14.13 12.25
C VAL A 66 -26.57 14.88 13.51
N ARG A 67 -25.34 14.60 13.96
CA ARG A 67 -24.73 15.31 15.10
C ARG A 67 -24.49 16.78 14.80
N TYR A 68 -23.97 17.07 13.60
CA TYR A 68 -23.74 18.44 13.13
C TYR A 68 -25.05 19.23 13.07
N GLU A 69 -26.09 18.66 12.45
CA GLU A 69 -27.41 19.32 12.33
C GLU A 69 -28.03 19.64 13.68
N LYS A 70 -27.86 18.77 14.67
CA LYS A 70 -28.32 19.02 16.05
C LYS A 70 -27.55 20.16 16.72
N ALA A 71 -26.26 20.30 16.43
CA ALA A 71 -25.41 21.30 17.08
C ALA A 71 -25.39 22.67 16.37
N ARG A 72 -25.48 22.67 15.03
CA ARG A 72 -25.22 23.82 14.17
C ARG A 72 -26.40 24.22 13.27
N GLY A 73 -27.44 23.39 13.21
CA GLY A 73 -28.62 23.62 12.38
C GLY A 73 -28.57 22.76 11.09
N ARG A 74 -29.74 22.72 10.45
CA ARG A 74 -29.99 21.85 9.30
C ARG A 74 -29.11 22.19 8.11
N ILE A 75 -28.55 21.14 7.46
CA ILE A 75 -27.81 21.22 6.20
C ILE A 75 -28.84 21.25 5.05
N GLU A 76 -28.76 22.27 4.20
CA GLU A 76 -29.77 22.56 3.16
C GLU A 76 -29.89 21.44 2.11
N ASN A 77 -28.74 20.92 1.65
CA ASN A 77 -28.69 19.93 0.58
C ASN A 77 -27.37 19.14 0.57
N ASN A 78 -27.26 18.16 -0.30
CA ASN A 78 -26.07 17.33 -0.41
C ASN A 78 -24.82 18.09 -0.88
N SER A 79 -24.96 19.15 -1.69
CA SER A 79 -23.82 19.98 -2.10
C SER A 79 -23.27 20.76 -0.91
N ALA A 80 -24.13 21.36 -0.10
CA ALA A 80 -23.73 22.02 1.14
C ALA A 80 -23.06 21.03 2.10
N PHE A 81 -23.61 19.83 2.25
CA PHE A 81 -23.01 18.77 3.07
C PHE A 81 -21.62 18.41 2.57
N LEU A 82 -21.42 18.20 1.27
CA LEU A 82 -20.11 17.91 0.70
C LEU A 82 -19.10 19.01 0.98
N GLN A 83 -19.49 20.27 0.87
CA GLN A 83 -18.62 21.42 1.20
C GLN A 83 -18.21 21.41 2.69
N LEU A 84 -19.11 21.05 3.59
CA LEU A 84 -18.79 20.89 5.00
C LEU A 84 -17.80 19.75 5.23
N VAL A 85 -18.04 18.57 4.64
CA VAL A 85 -17.14 17.42 4.76
C VAL A 85 -15.72 17.75 4.29
N ILE A 86 -15.60 18.60 3.28
CA ILE A 86 -14.28 18.98 2.72
C ILE A 86 -13.59 20.06 3.57
N ASN A 87 -14.35 21.04 4.09
CA ASN A 87 -13.80 22.29 4.60
C ASN A 87 -14.02 22.53 6.11
N ASP A 88 -14.99 21.85 6.74
CA ASP A 88 -15.29 22.07 8.15
C ASP A 88 -14.48 21.09 9.04
N PRO A 89 -13.72 21.59 10.04
CA PRO A 89 -12.95 20.77 10.97
C PRO A 89 -13.76 19.70 11.72
N TRP A 90 -15.08 19.85 11.80
CA TRP A 90 -15.95 18.83 12.40
C TRP A 90 -15.79 17.46 11.77
N PHE A 91 -15.55 17.41 10.45
CA PHE A 91 -15.45 16.17 9.67
C PHE A 91 -14.01 15.69 9.47
N ASP A 92 -13.00 16.45 9.89
CA ASP A 92 -11.58 16.14 9.65
C ASP A 92 -11.16 14.77 10.18
N TRP A 93 -11.75 14.31 11.28
CA TRP A 93 -11.41 13.04 11.87
C TRP A 93 -11.79 11.82 10.98
N LEU A 94 -12.68 11.99 10.02
CA LEU A 94 -13.07 10.96 9.05
C LEU A 94 -12.10 10.84 7.87
N ARG A 95 -11.22 11.81 7.70
CA ARG A 95 -10.25 11.87 6.58
C ARG A 95 -9.32 10.67 6.50
N PRO A 96 -8.78 10.11 7.61
CA PRO A 96 -7.92 8.92 7.54
C PRO A 96 -8.60 7.72 6.88
N MET A 97 -9.90 7.53 7.12
CA MET A 97 -10.65 6.43 6.48
C MET A 97 -10.84 6.67 4.98
N ALA A 98 -11.19 7.89 4.56
CA ALA A 98 -11.27 8.24 3.15
C ALA A 98 -9.94 8.01 2.43
N GLN A 99 -8.82 8.40 3.05
CA GLN A 99 -7.47 8.17 2.53
C GLN A 99 -7.13 6.69 2.43
N MET A 100 -7.55 5.86 3.40
CA MET A 100 -7.32 4.41 3.35
C MET A 100 -8.11 3.75 2.21
N VAL A 101 -9.37 4.13 2.01
CA VAL A 101 -10.18 3.65 0.88
C VAL A 101 -9.52 4.02 -0.46
N LEU A 102 -9.12 5.28 -0.61
CA LEU A 102 -8.46 5.78 -1.82
C LEU A 102 -7.14 5.05 -2.08
N LEU A 103 -6.33 4.84 -1.04
CA LEU A 103 -5.05 4.13 -1.17
C LEU A 103 -5.25 2.70 -1.67
N ILE A 104 -6.21 1.95 -1.12
CA ILE A 104 -6.50 0.60 -1.60
C ILE A 104 -6.97 0.65 -3.06
N ASP A 105 -7.87 1.57 -3.40
CA ASP A 105 -8.39 1.74 -4.75
C ASP A 105 -7.28 2.04 -5.78
N GLU A 106 -6.42 2.99 -5.49
CA GLU A 106 -5.28 3.34 -6.35
C GLU A 106 -4.33 2.16 -6.54
N ARG A 107 -4.00 1.44 -5.47
CA ARG A 107 -3.05 0.32 -5.54
C ARG A 107 -3.64 -0.88 -6.29
N THR A 108 -4.91 -1.22 -6.05
CA THR A 108 -5.56 -2.35 -6.74
C THR A 108 -5.88 -2.06 -8.21
N SER A 109 -6.04 -0.78 -8.58
CA SER A 109 -6.31 -0.34 -9.96
C SER A 109 -5.05 -0.18 -10.81
N ASP A 110 -3.85 -0.11 -10.22
CA ASP A 110 -2.61 0.12 -10.95
C ASP A 110 -2.14 -1.14 -11.70
N LYS A 111 -2.43 -1.19 -12.99
CA LYS A 111 -2.01 -2.30 -13.87
C LYS A 111 -0.52 -2.28 -14.20
N LYS A 112 0.16 -1.14 -14.05
CA LYS A 112 1.59 -1.00 -14.38
C LYS A 112 2.49 -1.48 -13.25
N ALA A 113 2.04 -1.28 -12.01
CA ALA A 113 2.71 -1.72 -10.80
C ALA A 113 1.77 -2.59 -9.95
N PRO A 114 1.59 -3.88 -10.28
CA PRO A 114 0.70 -4.77 -9.54
C PRO A 114 1.07 -4.86 -8.06
N VAL A 115 0.06 -4.96 -7.21
CA VAL A 115 0.25 -5.09 -5.76
C VAL A 115 1.09 -6.34 -5.44
N GLY A 116 2.13 -6.18 -4.61
CA GLY A 116 2.90 -7.30 -4.05
C GLY A 116 2.23 -7.88 -2.81
N SER A 117 2.50 -9.17 -2.51
CA SER A 117 1.96 -9.82 -1.30
C SER A 117 2.38 -9.12 0.00
N ALA A 118 3.60 -8.59 0.08
CA ALA A 118 4.05 -7.83 1.25
C ALA A 118 3.26 -6.53 1.40
N GLU A 119 2.99 -5.85 0.29
CA GLU A 119 2.17 -4.63 0.26
C GLU A 119 0.72 -4.92 0.65
N ALA A 120 0.11 -5.98 0.11
CA ALA A 120 -1.24 -6.39 0.48
C ALA A 120 -1.36 -6.63 1.99
N ARG A 121 -0.41 -7.36 2.58
CA ARG A 121 -0.36 -7.56 4.04
C ARG A 121 -0.22 -6.26 4.82
N SER A 122 0.58 -5.31 4.32
CA SER A 122 0.73 -3.98 4.93
C SER A 122 -0.58 -3.19 4.89
N LEU A 123 -1.31 -3.22 3.77
CA LEU A 123 -2.61 -2.57 3.65
C LEU A 123 -3.64 -3.16 4.62
N PHE A 124 -3.70 -4.50 4.74
CA PHE A 124 -4.55 -5.15 5.75
C PHE A 124 -4.18 -4.75 7.18
N ALA A 125 -2.88 -4.73 7.51
CA ALA A 125 -2.41 -4.36 8.85
C ALA A 125 -2.79 -2.91 9.19
N ARG A 126 -2.60 -1.97 8.27
CA ARG A 126 -2.97 -0.56 8.44
C ARG A 126 -4.47 -0.38 8.62
N ALA A 127 -5.28 -1.07 7.81
CA ALA A 127 -6.73 -1.01 7.94
C ALA A 127 -7.22 -1.60 9.28
N ARG A 128 -6.63 -2.71 9.73
CA ARG A 128 -6.92 -3.29 11.05
C ARG A 128 -6.58 -2.34 12.18
N ASP A 129 -5.39 -1.73 12.13
CA ASP A 129 -4.93 -0.81 13.15
C ASP A 129 -5.83 0.41 13.25
N MET A 130 -6.20 1.01 12.13
CA MET A 130 -7.12 2.14 12.06
C MET A 130 -8.50 1.80 12.68
N LEU A 131 -9.02 0.60 12.43
CA LEU A 131 -10.35 0.18 12.90
C LEU A 131 -10.36 -0.39 14.34
N LYS A 132 -9.27 -0.30 15.08
CA LYS A 132 -9.30 -0.58 16.50
C LYS A 132 -10.20 0.45 17.19
N ALA A 133 -11.23 -0.06 17.86
CA ALA A 133 -12.08 0.76 18.70
C ALA A 133 -11.40 0.94 20.06
N ASP A 134 -10.39 1.80 20.11
CA ASP A 134 -9.54 2.01 21.29
C ASP A 134 -9.85 3.38 21.91
N PRO A 135 -10.44 3.43 23.12
CA PRO A 135 -10.69 4.68 23.83
C PRO A 135 -9.42 5.46 24.19
N ASP A 136 -8.29 4.78 24.29
CA ASP A 136 -6.99 5.38 24.62
C ASP A 136 -6.10 5.55 23.37
N GLY A 137 -6.61 5.17 22.19
CA GLY A 137 -5.94 5.25 20.91
C GLY A 137 -5.78 6.66 20.35
N ASP A 138 -5.50 6.75 19.06
CA ASP A 138 -5.44 8.03 18.36
C ASP A 138 -6.82 8.72 18.26
N ALA A 139 -6.86 9.91 17.67
CA ALA A 139 -8.10 10.67 17.57
C ALA A 139 -9.19 9.93 16.78
N PHE A 140 -8.82 9.24 15.69
CA PHE A 140 -9.76 8.45 14.91
C PHE A 140 -10.29 7.26 15.71
N GLN A 141 -9.43 6.48 16.35
CA GLN A 141 -9.79 5.28 17.11
C GLN A 141 -10.74 5.59 18.26
N ARG A 142 -10.48 6.70 18.98
CA ARG A 142 -11.38 7.17 20.06
C ARG A 142 -12.77 7.55 19.57
N LEU A 143 -12.85 8.35 18.49
CA LEU A 143 -14.14 8.79 17.93
C LEU A 143 -14.87 7.63 17.25
N PHE A 144 -14.13 6.70 16.66
CA PHE A 144 -14.69 5.47 16.09
C PHE A 144 -15.28 4.57 17.19
N ALA A 145 -14.57 4.40 18.32
CA ALA A 145 -15.10 3.67 19.47
C ALA A 145 -16.40 4.27 20.00
N ASP A 146 -16.47 5.61 20.12
CA ASP A 146 -17.70 6.33 20.51
C ASP A 146 -18.82 6.10 19.49
N ALA A 147 -18.54 6.22 18.19
CA ALA A 147 -19.52 6.01 17.13
C ALA A 147 -20.11 4.59 17.12
N LEU A 148 -19.28 3.57 17.39
CA LEU A 148 -19.74 2.18 17.50
C LEU A 148 -20.71 1.95 18.64
N GLN A 149 -20.57 2.65 19.76
CA GLN A 149 -21.47 2.55 20.91
C GLN A 149 -22.86 3.13 20.60
N HIS A 150 -22.92 4.12 19.72
CA HIS A 150 -24.15 4.85 19.41
C HIS A 150 -24.85 4.36 18.13
N SER A 151 -24.23 3.46 17.35
CA SER A 151 -24.78 2.96 16.08
C SER A 151 -24.66 1.45 15.92
N PRO A 152 -25.72 0.67 16.22
CA PRO A 152 -25.73 -0.77 16.00
C PRO A 152 -25.44 -1.16 14.54
N THR A 153 -25.94 -0.39 13.57
CA THR A 153 -25.69 -0.61 12.15
C THR A 153 -24.21 -0.48 11.83
N LEU A 154 -23.54 0.54 12.36
CA LEU A 154 -22.11 0.73 12.20
C LEU A 154 -21.33 -0.44 12.80
N ALA A 155 -21.71 -0.90 14.00
CA ALA A 155 -21.05 -2.02 14.66
C ALA A 155 -21.12 -3.32 13.82
N VAL A 156 -22.27 -3.58 13.18
CA VAL A 156 -22.42 -4.74 12.28
C VAL A 156 -21.48 -4.64 11.07
N ILE A 157 -21.45 -3.48 10.40
CA ILE A 157 -20.59 -3.28 9.22
C ILE A 157 -19.12 -3.35 9.64
N ALA A 158 -18.73 -2.73 10.74
CA ALA A 158 -17.36 -2.76 11.26
C ALA A 158 -16.88 -4.19 11.55
N ARG A 159 -17.76 -5.02 12.12
CA ARG A 159 -17.47 -6.46 12.33
C ARG A 159 -17.22 -7.20 11.02
N GLN A 160 -18.02 -6.93 9.97
CA GLN A 160 -17.81 -7.54 8.65
C GLN A 160 -16.46 -7.17 8.07
N VAL A 161 -16.07 -5.89 8.17
CA VAL A 161 -14.72 -5.44 7.75
C VAL A 161 -13.65 -6.20 8.52
N SER A 162 -13.78 -6.25 9.85
CA SER A 162 -12.80 -6.94 10.71
C SER A 162 -12.60 -8.40 10.30
N MET A 163 -13.67 -9.13 9.99
CA MET A 163 -13.56 -10.52 9.51
C MET A 163 -12.77 -10.63 8.21
N VAL A 164 -13.00 -9.74 7.24
CA VAL A 164 -12.28 -9.72 5.96
C VAL A 164 -10.81 -9.37 6.14
N LEU A 165 -10.50 -8.49 7.08
CA LEU A 165 -9.13 -8.06 7.33
C LEU A 165 -8.29 -9.12 8.08
N HIS A 166 -8.91 -10.04 8.81
CA HIS A 166 -8.23 -11.09 9.60
C HIS A 166 -8.19 -12.46 8.90
N GLY A 167 -9.09 -12.72 7.95
CA GLY A 167 -9.20 -13.98 7.18
C GLY A 167 -8.16 -14.19 6.16
#